data_e56e41e88997678eb699eaa16051fa1d
#
_entry.id   e56e41e88997678eb699eaa16051fa1d
#
_cell.length_a   1.000
_cell.length_b   1.000
_cell.length_c   1.000
_cell.angle_alpha   90.00
_cell.angle_beta   90.00
_cell.angle_gamma   90.00
#
_symmetry.space_group_name_H-M   'P 1'
#
loop_
_entity.id
_entity.type
_entity.pdbx_description
1 polymer ?
#
loop_
_entity_poly.entity_id
_entity_poly.type
_entity_poly.pdbx_seq_one_letter_code
_entity_poly.pdbx_strand_id
1 'polypeptide(L)'
;MSKLKINGHGHILPEPSEIPKFMKDKKLFWIDDDKKFMRQGEWSRPITDASFFFNEKLIWMEKYNIDHAVMLNLSQVYCNGWLRDDARDAIRWQNDFNASVQERRPDKFTSGFVVQPLYLE
;
A
#
# COMPACT_ATOMS: atom_id res chain seq x y z
N MET A 1 -30.27 -9.53 -12.31
CA MET A 1 -29.30 -9.17 -11.26
C MET A 1 -27.95 -8.86 -11.89
N SER A 2 -27.41 -7.71 -11.59
CA SER A 2 -26.04 -7.40 -11.99
C SER A 2 -25.06 -8.24 -11.15
N LYS A 3 -24.01 -8.74 -11.80
CA LYS A 3 -22.96 -9.46 -11.10
C LYS A 3 -22.03 -8.49 -10.41
N LEU A 4 -21.58 -8.81 -9.18
CA LEU A 4 -20.56 -8.06 -8.50
C LEU A 4 -19.23 -8.14 -9.28
N LYS A 5 -18.58 -7.01 -9.40
CA LYS A 5 -17.27 -6.90 -10.06
C LYS A 5 -16.22 -6.57 -8.99
N ILE A 6 -15.33 -7.51 -8.75
CA ILE A 6 -14.34 -7.43 -7.68
C ILE A 6 -12.94 -7.39 -8.26
N ASN A 7 -12.14 -6.40 -7.82
CA ASN A 7 -10.69 -6.39 -8.04
C ASN A 7 -10.05 -7.18 -6.90
N GLY A 8 -9.58 -8.40 -7.18
CA GLY A 8 -9.00 -9.30 -6.18
C GLY A 8 -7.54 -9.03 -5.83
N HIS A 9 -6.87 -8.11 -6.52
CA HIS A 9 -5.46 -7.79 -6.30
C HIS A 9 -5.22 -6.32 -6.61
N GLY A 10 -5.42 -5.47 -5.62
CA GLY A 10 -5.22 -4.03 -5.77
C GLY A 10 -4.23 -3.48 -4.76
N HIS A 11 -3.78 -2.26 -5.02
CA HIS A 11 -2.91 -1.51 -4.12
C HIS A 11 -3.45 -0.10 -3.95
N ILE A 12 -3.30 0.44 -2.74
CA ILE A 12 -3.45 1.87 -2.47
C ILE A 12 -2.15 2.36 -1.87
N LEU A 13 -1.62 3.43 -2.44
CA LEU A 13 -0.40 4.06 -1.96
C LEU A 13 -0.72 5.04 -0.83
N PRO A 14 0.12 5.08 0.23
CA PRO A 14 0.04 6.13 1.22
C PRO A 14 0.50 7.47 0.61
N GLU A 15 -0.02 8.58 1.13
CA GLU A 15 0.55 9.88 0.81
C GLU A 15 2.01 9.95 1.30
N PRO A 16 2.89 10.70 0.63
CA PRO A 16 4.30 10.77 1.03
C PRO A 16 4.49 11.10 2.51
N SER A 17 3.66 11.99 3.05
CA SER A 17 3.72 12.40 4.46
C SER A 17 3.26 11.33 5.45
N GLU A 18 2.52 10.32 5.00
CA GLU A 18 2.05 9.22 5.86
C GLU A 18 3.11 8.15 6.07
N ILE A 19 4.14 8.11 5.22
CA ILE A 19 5.22 7.12 5.32
C ILE A 19 6.14 7.51 6.49
N PRO A 20 6.45 6.58 7.41
CA PRO A 20 7.34 6.88 8.54
C PRO A 20 8.68 7.44 8.08
N LYS A 21 9.14 8.48 8.76
CA LYS A 21 10.38 9.18 8.42
C LYS A 21 11.59 8.25 8.34
N PHE A 22 11.69 7.27 9.23
CA PHE A 22 12.84 6.35 9.26
C PHE A 22 12.96 5.55 7.95
N MET A 23 11.86 5.24 7.29
CA MET A 23 11.85 4.50 6.03
C MET A 23 12.50 5.30 4.91
N LYS A 24 12.27 6.60 4.86
CA LYS A 24 12.92 7.50 3.91
C LYS A 24 14.38 7.73 4.28
N ASP A 25 14.64 8.02 5.54
CA ASP A 25 16.01 8.33 6.04
C ASP A 25 16.95 7.14 5.82
N LYS A 26 16.49 5.93 5.98
CA LYS A 26 17.26 4.69 5.75
C LYS A 26 17.14 4.14 4.33
N LYS A 27 16.49 4.88 3.44
CA LYS A 27 16.24 4.49 2.04
C LYS A 27 15.59 3.12 1.89
N LEU A 28 14.68 2.79 2.81
CA LEU A 28 13.97 1.50 2.80
C LEU A 28 12.78 1.53 1.85
N PHE A 29 12.01 2.58 1.88
CA PHE A 29 10.92 2.86 0.94
C PHE A 29 10.39 4.28 1.16
N TRP A 30 10.14 5.01 0.08
CA TRP A 30 9.48 6.31 0.14
C TRP A 30 8.83 6.66 -1.20
N ILE A 31 7.98 7.66 -1.18
CA ILE A 31 7.36 8.24 -2.37
C ILE A 31 7.80 9.70 -2.43
N ASP A 32 8.23 10.14 -3.61
CA ASP A 32 8.62 11.55 -3.80
C ASP A 32 7.42 12.49 -3.53
N ASP A 33 7.70 13.69 -3.03
CA ASP A 33 6.64 14.64 -2.64
C ASP A 33 5.73 15.03 -3.81
N ASP A 34 6.26 15.01 -5.05
CA ASP A 34 5.47 15.24 -6.27
C ASP A 34 4.61 14.04 -6.68
N LYS A 35 4.70 12.91 -5.97
CA LYS A 35 3.97 11.66 -6.21
C LYS A 35 4.22 11.00 -7.57
N LYS A 36 5.35 11.29 -8.19
CA LYS A 36 5.69 10.73 -9.51
C LYS A 36 6.45 9.42 -9.44
N PHE A 37 7.24 9.21 -8.38
CA PHE A 37 8.07 8.02 -8.23
C PHE A 37 7.94 7.42 -6.84
N MET A 38 7.90 6.09 -6.77
CA MET A 38 8.20 5.34 -5.55
C MET A 38 9.65 4.85 -5.62
N ARG A 39 10.31 4.79 -4.47
CA ARG A 39 11.74 4.52 -4.38
C ARG A 39 12.10 3.56 -3.27
N GLN A 40 13.17 2.80 -3.48
CA GLN A 40 13.75 1.88 -2.50
C GLN A 40 15.25 1.76 -2.79
N GLY A 41 16.11 2.24 -1.88
CA GLY A 41 17.55 2.32 -2.16
C GLY A 41 17.83 3.11 -3.42
N GLU A 42 18.53 2.51 -4.38
CA GLU A 42 18.79 3.11 -5.69
C GLU A 42 17.70 2.78 -6.73
N TRP A 43 16.74 1.93 -6.37
CA TRP A 43 15.63 1.58 -7.26
C TRP A 43 14.55 2.65 -7.25
N SER A 44 14.00 2.89 -8.42
CA SER A 44 12.82 3.76 -8.54
C SER A 44 11.86 3.23 -9.59
N ARG A 45 10.58 3.56 -9.41
CA ARG A 45 9.51 3.21 -10.35
C ARG A 45 8.55 4.37 -10.48
N PRO A 46 8.17 4.75 -11.72
CA PRO A 46 7.09 5.71 -11.92
C PRO A 46 5.79 5.20 -11.30
N ILE A 47 5.05 6.10 -10.66
CA ILE A 47 3.70 5.81 -10.19
C ILE A 47 2.76 5.98 -11.38
N THR A 48 2.11 4.90 -11.76
CA THR A 48 1.21 4.85 -12.92
C THR A 48 -0.22 4.61 -12.47
N ASP A 49 -1.14 4.60 -13.43
CA ASP A 49 -2.57 4.35 -13.20
C ASP A 49 -2.86 2.99 -12.53
N ALA A 50 -1.88 2.07 -12.50
CA ALA A 50 -2.03 0.80 -11.80
C ALA A 50 -1.82 0.90 -10.28
N SER A 51 -1.26 2.00 -9.79
CA SER A 51 -0.94 2.23 -8.39
C SER A 51 -1.54 3.55 -7.96
N PHE A 52 -2.71 3.49 -7.32
CA PHE A 52 -3.51 4.67 -7.01
C PHE A 52 -3.37 5.10 -5.56
N PHE A 53 -3.42 6.42 -5.33
CA PHE A 53 -3.76 6.97 -4.03
C PHE A 53 -5.26 6.78 -3.75
N PHE A 54 -5.69 6.99 -2.52
CA PHE A 54 -7.04 6.62 -2.08
C PHE A 54 -8.16 7.19 -2.95
N ASN A 55 -8.14 8.49 -3.21
CA ASN A 55 -9.21 9.14 -3.97
C ASN A 55 -9.21 8.73 -5.45
N GLU A 56 -8.02 8.63 -6.06
CA GLU A 56 -7.88 8.17 -7.44
C GLU A 56 -8.38 6.74 -7.59
N LYS A 57 -8.15 5.89 -6.60
CA LYS A 57 -8.65 4.51 -6.62
C LYS A 57 -10.17 4.47 -6.64
N LEU A 58 -10.83 5.29 -5.82
CA LEU A 58 -12.29 5.37 -5.82
C LEU A 58 -12.84 5.85 -7.16
N ILE A 59 -12.24 6.87 -7.76
CA ILE A 59 -12.61 7.38 -9.07
C ILE A 59 -12.44 6.31 -10.15
N TRP A 60 -11.33 5.59 -10.12
CA TRP A 60 -11.06 4.50 -11.05
C TRP A 60 -12.09 3.35 -10.91
N MET A 61 -12.43 2.99 -9.68
CA MET A 61 -13.44 1.96 -9.42
C MET A 61 -14.80 2.37 -9.97
N GLU A 62 -15.21 3.61 -9.77
CA GLU A 62 -16.45 4.13 -10.32
C GLU A 62 -16.44 4.10 -11.85
N LYS A 63 -15.36 4.59 -12.47
CA LYS A 63 -15.21 4.61 -13.93
C LYS A 63 -15.36 3.24 -14.58
N TYR A 64 -14.84 2.20 -13.94
CA TYR A 64 -14.87 0.83 -14.48
C TYR A 64 -15.93 -0.07 -13.84
N ASN A 65 -16.84 0.50 -13.07
CA ASN A 65 -17.91 -0.21 -12.36
C ASN A 65 -17.40 -1.36 -11.50
N ILE A 66 -16.32 -1.11 -10.76
CA ILE A 66 -15.76 -2.08 -9.81
C ILE A 66 -16.44 -1.84 -8.47
N ASP A 67 -17.12 -2.87 -7.97
CA ASP A 67 -17.93 -2.76 -6.76
C ASP A 67 -17.07 -2.83 -5.50
N HIS A 68 -16.01 -3.66 -5.51
CA HIS A 68 -15.19 -3.91 -4.35
C HIS A 68 -13.75 -4.23 -4.76
N ALA A 69 -12.79 -3.88 -3.91
CA ALA A 69 -11.38 -4.17 -4.17
C ALA A 69 -10.70 -4.73 -2.91
N VAL A 70 -9.87 -5.75 -3.11
CA VAL A 70 -8.99 -6.29 -2.07
C VAL A 70 -7.64 -5.60 -2.18
N MET A 71 -7.23 -4.93 -1.10
CA MET A 71 -5.98 -4.16 -1.03
C MET A 71 -4.87 -5.00 -0.43
N LEU A 72 -3.80 -5.18 -1.18
CA LEU A 72 -2.62 -5.93 -0.79
C LEU A 72 -1.42 -5.00 -0.65
N ASN A 73 -0.46 -5.41 0.17
CA ASN A 73 0.80 -4.68 0.33
C ASN A 73 1.68 -4.84 -0.92
N LEU A 74 2.49 -3.83 -1.20
CA LEU A 74 3.49 -3.91 -2.26
C LEU A 74 4.62 -4.85 -1.85
N SER A 75 5.16 -5.61 -2.80
CA SER A 75 6.28 -6.52 -2.53
C SER A 75 7.54 -5.80 -2.03
N GLN A 76 7.72 -4.53 -2.41
CA GLN A 76 8.83 -3.69 -1.95
C GLN A 76 8.82 -3.47 -0.43
N VAL A 77 7.69 -3.65 0.22
CA VAL A 77 7.56 -3.45 1.67
C VAL A 77 7.22 -4.74 2.43
N TYR A 78 7.56 -5.89 1.85
CA TYR A 78 7.54 -7.16 2.58
C TYR A 78 8.69 -7.29 3.58
N CYS A 79 9.63 -6.36 3.55
CA CYS A 79 10.74 -6.23 4.51
C CYS A 79 11.74 -7.38 4.48
N ASN A 80 11.87 -8.05 3.34
CA ASN A 80 12.87 -9.11 3.18
C ASN A 80 14.29 -8.54 3.27
N GLY A 81 15.08 -9.06 4.18
CA GLY A 81 16.47 -8.63 4.38
C GLY A 81 16.64 -7.32 5.18
N TRP A 82 15.54 -6.74 5.68
CA TRP A 82 15.63 -5.57 6.54
C TRP A 82 16.06 -5.96 7.96
N LEU A 83 16.63 -4.99 8.69
CA LEU A 83 16.88 -5.18 10.11
C LEU A 83 15.56 -5.45 10.83
N ARG A 84 15.61 -6.30 11.87
CA ARG A 84 14.42 -6.77 12.58
C ARG A 84 13.52 -5.65 13.08
N ASP A 85 14.09 -4.65 13.73
CA ASP A 85 13.28 -3.54 14.28
C ASP A 85 12.67 -2.69 13.18
N ASP A 86 13.41 -2.44 12.09
CA ASP A 86 12.89 -1.73 10.93
C ASP A 86 11.74 -2.50 10.27
N ALA A 87 11.93 -3.81 10.10
CA ALA A 87 10.89 -4.68 9.54
C ALA A 87 9.62 -4.68 10.41
N ARG A 88 9.78 -4.84 11.73
CA ARG A 88 8.66 -4.81 12.67
C ARG A 88 7.87 -3.50 12.57
N ASP A 89 8.56 -2.38 12.62
CA ASP A 89 7.91 -1.07 12.66
C ASP A 89 7.25 -0.74 11.31
N ALA A 90 7.90 -1.10 10.20
CA ALA A 90 7.33 -0.92 8.87
C ALA A 90 6.09 -1.81 8.63
N ILE A 91 6.14 -3.06 9.08
CA ILE A 91 5.00 -4.00 8.94
C ILE A 91 3.81 -3.50 9.77
N ARG A 92 4.03 -3.09 11.01
CA ARG A 92 2.95 -2.54 11.85
C ARG A 92 2.32 -1.33 11.20
N TRP A 93 3.14 -0.39 10.72
CA TRP A 93 2.64 0.81 10.05
C TRP A 93 1.81 0.47 8.82
N GLN A 94 2.31 -0.38 7.92
CA GLN A 94 1.58 -0.66 6.68
C GLN A 94 0.31 -1.48 6.92
N ASN A 95 0.28 -2.35 7.92
CA ASN A 95 -0.93 -3.08 8.29
C ASN A 95 -1.97 -2.13 8.89
N ASP A 96 -1.55 -1.17 9.71
CA ASP A 96 -2.42 -0.12 10.23
C ASP A 96 -2.94 0.79 9.11
N PHE A 97 -2.09 1.14 8.16
CA PHE A 97 -2.50 1.90 6.98
C PHE A 97 -3.57 1.16 6.18
N ASN A 98 -3.35 -0.10 5.85
CA ASN A 98 -4.33 -0.90 5.11
C ASN A 98 -5.65 -1.05 5.88
N ALA A 99 -5.58 -1.27 7.19
CA ALA A 99 -6.77 -1.31 8.03
C ALA A 99 -7.55 0.02 7.98
N SER A 100 -6.85 1.15 8.01
CA SER A 100 -7.47 2.47 7.91
C SER A 100 -8.19 2.69 6.57
N VAL A 101 -7.66 2.16 5.48
CA VAL A 101 -8.32 2.20 4.17
C VAL A 101 -9.66 1.46 4.22
N GLN A 102 -9.68 0.27 4.80
CA GLN A 102 -10.92 -0.49 4.97
C GLN A 102 -11.92 0.23 5.89
N GLU A 103 -11.46 0.81 6.99
CA GLU A 103 -12.32 1.55 7.92
C GLU A 103 -12.95 2.78 7.27
N ARG A 104 -12.23 3.46 6.37
CA ARG A 104 -12.73 4.64 5.68
C ARG A 104 -13.86 4.30 4.70
N ARG A 105 -13.76 3.17 4.02
CA ARG A 105 -14.74 2.72 3.01
C ARG A 105 -14.88 1.20 3.05
N PRO A 106 -15.53 0.65 4.10
CA PRO A 106 -15.70 -0.80 4.21
C PRO A 106 -16.62 -1.40 3.13
N ASP A 107 -17.44 -0.56 2.51
CA ASP A 107 -18.27 -0.93 1.36
C ASP A 107 -17.43 -1.15 0.09
N LYS A 108 -16.23 -0.58 0.01
CA LYS A 108 -15.38 -0.60 -1.17
C LYS A 108 -14.11 -1.43 -1.00
N PHE A 109 -13.58 -1.56 0.21
CA PHE A 109 -12.28 -2.15 0.42
C PHE A 109 -12.26 -3.23 1.49
N THR A 110 -11.55 -4.31 1.19
CA THR A 110 -11.08 -5.30 2.15
C THR A 110 -9.55 -5.24 2.15
N SER A 111 -8.95 -5.07 3.32
CA SER A 111 -7.49 -5.00 3.43
C SER A 111 -6.88 -6.36 3.71
N GLY A 112 -5.78 -6.68 3.02
CA GLY A 112 -4.86 -7.72 3.40
C GLY A 112 -3.86 -7.20 4.45
N PHE A 113 -3.00 -8.09 4.89
CA PHE A 113 -1.91 -7.74 5.81
C PHE A 113 -0.66 -8.54 5.42
N VAL A 114 0.49 -8.07 5.91
CA VAL A 114 1.77 -8.75 5.70
C VAL A 114 2.35 -9.19 7.03
N VAL A 115 3.04 -10.32 7.01
CA VAL A 115 3.87 -10.80 8.11
C VAL A 115 5.25 -11.12 7.57
N GLN A 116 6.28 -11.02 8.42
CA GLN A 116 7.64 -11.44 8.07
C GLN A 116 7.95 -12.71 8.87
N PRO A 117 7.91 -13.90 8.24
CA PRO A 117 8.08 -15.17 8.95
C PRO A 117 9.43 -15.32 9.66
N LEU A 118 10.46 -14.61 9.19
CA LEU A 118 11.79 -14.65 9.81
C LEU A 118 11.83 -13.98 11.19
N TYR A 119 10.85 -13.18 11.54
CA TYR A 119 10.82 -12.37 12.77
C TYR A 119 9.53 -12.58 13.58
N LEU A 120 8.97 -13.79 13.49
CA LEU A 120 7.79 -14.15 14.29
C LEU A 120 8.21 -14.36 15.76
N GLU A 121 7.89 -13.40 16.58
CA GLU A 121 8.02 -13.48 18.04
C GLU A 121 6.84 -12.84 18.73
#